data_e8fc3304da8c802b514b2adbfb4c19a0
#
_entry.id   e8fc3304da8c802b514b2adbfb4c19a0
#
_cell.length_a   1.000
_cell.length_b   1.000
_cell.length_c   1.000
_cell.angle_alpha   90.00
_cell.angle_beta   90.00
_cell.angle_gamma   90.00
#
_symmetry.space_group_name_H-M   'P 1'
#
loop_
_entity.id
_entity.type
_entity.pdbx_description
1 polymer ?
#
loop_
_entity_poly.entity_id
_entity_poly.type
_entity_poly.pdbx_seq_one_letter_code
_entity_poly.pdbx_strand_id
1 'polypeptide(L)'
;MPEESRAGKQVVSKAARDIHIDRNPAVKLYSIELTPPTFEDPTADFERLCEELDHRCGLKNLTIDFQSLKDLPDVLRDGKWQVTVSVWMDQEIIRVRPGNKDQHYGMAIDIGTTTVAGYLCNLDTTEVLDTQSLMNPQCKYGEDVMSRITYSLMNSSGLQKMSADIIEGLNAILQGAVDSTHPPKVKIKGQEGQTEEEWMEVQEEGKEYARLGIEDIEDVTIVCNTAMHHILLQLNPKHVGMAPFPPVIHHSIDVKARDLGIHINKGAYVHVLPIEAGFVGADNVGVLITEEPHKSEEIQLIIDIGTNGELVLGNKERLISSSCATGPALEGAQLSYGMRAAPGAIERITIDPESHEVDYKVIGNDAWKRFSKPEEMKTKGICGSGILDLLAELYKAGVILKSGQFNKEQRSDRYRLNSDDNQPEFVIAWKEETSIGKDVVITQKDIRQIQLAKGALYAGCKLMMKRLGLESVDRVKIAGAFGTHVDSEKALIMGLFPDCAIERVSSVGNAAGDGARVALLNREKREEANWISRNVEYIELTIEEDFQKEFMGAMHLPHMKDPFPHLKGILPDDILKQE
;
A
#
# COMPACT_ATOMS: atom_id res chain seq x y z
N MET A 1 7.64 7.71 18.69
CA MET A 1 7.01 6.44 19.13
C MET A 1 7.82 5.89 20.29
N PRO A 2 7.18 5.40 21.39
CA PRO A 2 7.86 4.68 22.46
C PRO A 2 8.62 3.46 21.92
N GLU A 3 9.78 3.12 22.49
CA GLU A 3 10.58 1.98 22.02
C GLU A 3 9.81 0.65 22.02
N GLU A 4 8.90 0.47 22.95
CA GLU A 4 8.04 -0.71 23.11
C GLU A 4 6.99 -0.86 22.00
N SER A 5 6.63 0.23 21.31
CA SER A 5 5.71 0.20 20.15
C SER A 5 6.42 -0.09 18.81
N ARG A 6 7.76 -0.16 18.81
CA ARG A 6 8.57 -0.51 17.63
C ARG A 6 8.76 -2.01 17.43
N ALA A 7 8.53 -2.82 18.46
CA ALA A 7 8.90 -4.25 18.51
C ALA A 7 7.77 -5.24 18.16
N GLY A 8 6.56 -4.79 17.79
CA GLY A 8 5.45 -5.69 17.44
C GLY A 8 5.55 -6.21 15.99
N LYS A 9 5.31 -7.50 15.75
CA LYS A 9 5.01 -7.97 14.39
C LYS A 9 3.82 -7.16 13.88
N GLN A 10 4.02 -6.41 12.81
CA GLN A 10 3.00 -5.58 12.20
C GLN A 10 1.93 -6.50 11.58
N VAL A 11 0.71 -6.42 12.09
CA VAL A 11 -0.46 -6.97 11.40
C VAL A 11 -0.95 -5.88 10.47
N VAL A 12 -0.32 -5.75 9.29
CA VAL A 12 -0.83 -4.85 8.28
C VAL A 12 -1.94 -5.59 7.55
N SER A 13 -3.15 -5.13 7.73
CA SER A 13 -4.28 -5.54 6.90
C SER A 13 -4.20 -4.86 5.52
N LYS A 14 -3.14 -5.18 4.76
CA LYS A 14 -3.11 -4.94 3.31
C LYS A 14 -3.71 -6.16 2.61
N ALA A 15 -4.87 -6.64 3.08
CA ALA A 15 -5.60 -7.70 2.42
C ALA A 15 -5.95 -7.27 1.00
N ALA A 16 -5.78 -8.18 0.06
CA ALA A 16 -6.22 -7.99 -1.31
C ALA A 16 -7.75 -7.83 -1.34
N ARG A 17 -8.25 -6.81 -2.04
CA ARG A 17 -9.69 -6.68 -2.28
C ARG A 17 -10.15 -7.74 -3.29
N ASP A 18 -11.39 -8.14 -3.15
CA ASP A 18 -12.08 -8.89 -4.20
C ASP A 18 -12.48 -7.90 -5.31
N ILE A 19 -11.68 -7.85 -6.37
CA ILE A 19 -11.91 -7.02 -7.55
C ILE A 19 -11.94 -7.91 -8.78
N HIS A 20 -12.88 -7.64 -9.68
CA HIS A 20 -12.92 -8.34 -10.95
C HIS A 20 -11.78 -7.85 -11.85
N ILE A 21 -10.96 -8.78 -12.36
CA ILE A 21 -9.86 -8.49 -13.28
C ILE A 21 -10.02 -9.35 -14.52
N ASP A 22 -10.13 -8.70 -15.68
CA ASP A 22 -10.10 -9.39 -16.98
C ASP A 22 -8.72 -9.98 -17.21
N ARG A 23 -8.63 -11.31 -17.25
CA ARG A 23 -7.37 -12.04 -17.32
C ARG A 23 -6.70 -11.90 -18.69
N ASN A 24 -5.56 -11.27 -18.74
CA ASN A 24 -4.65 -11.22 -19.89
C ASN A 24 -3.20 -10.96 -19.43
N PRO A 25 -2.56 -11.92 -18.72
CA PRO A 25 -1.23 -11.70 -18.15
C PRO A 25 -0.17 -11.48 -19.22
N ALA A 26 0.93 -10.83 -18.84
CA ALA A 26 2.07 -10.59 -19.73
C ALA A 26 2.81 -11.91 -20.08
N VAL A 27 2.85 -12.86 -19.15
CA VAL A 27 3.39 -14.19 -19.36
C VAL A 27 2.25 -15.17 -19.64
N LYS A 28 2.38 -15.99 -20.67
CA LYS A 28 1.40 -17.04 -21.04
C LYS A 28 2.08 -18.38 -21.19
N LEU A 29 1.37 -19.45 -20.79
CA LEU A 29 1.84 -20.82 -20.93
C LEU A 29 1.33 -21.45 -22.23
N TYR A 30 2.22 -22.17 -22.91
CA TYR A 30 1.93 -22.94 -24.09
C TYR A 30 2.46 -24.37 -23.93
N SER A 31 1.57 -25.36 -23.84
CA SER A 31 1.94 -26.78 -23.82
C SER A 31 1.97 -27.30 -25.24
N ILE A 32 3.13 -27.76 -25.67
CA ILE A 32 3.38 -28.23 -27.05
C ILE A 32 4.09 -29.57 -27.07
N GLU A 33 3.86 -30.30 -28.14
CA GLU A 33 4.55 -31.56 -28.46
C GLU A 33 5.33 -31.36 -29.76
N LEU A 34 6.61 -31.59 -29.71
CA LEU A 34 7.57 -31.44 -30.81
C LEU A 34 7.89 -32.78 -31.45
N THR A 35 8.13 -32.79 -32.75
CA THR A 35 8.68 -33.95 -33.43
C THR A 35 10.19 -34.05 -33.15
N PRO A 36 10.72 -35.19 -32.70
CA PRO A 36 12.16 -35.36 -32.52
C PRO A 36 12.93 -35.15 -33.83
N PRO A 37 14.20 -34.64 -33.78
CA PRO A 37 15.02 -34.52 -34.95
C PRO A 37 15.39 -35.90 -35.54
N THR A 38 15.50 -35.95 -36.86
CA THR A 38 15.96 -37.15 -37.61
C THR A 38 17.11 -36.75 -38.52
N PHE A 39 17.72 -37.73 -39.21
CA PHE A 39 18.74 -37.46 -40.23
C PHE A 39 18.20 -36.69 -41.44
N GLU A 40 16.89 -36.82 -41.74
CA GLU A 40 16.20 -36.10 -42.80
C GLU A 40 15.70 -34.72 -42.34
N ASP A 41 15.50 -34.55 -41.05
CA ASP A 41 15.07 -33.27 -40.44
C ASP A 41 16.02 -32.87 -39.28
N PRO A 42 17.18 -32.25 -39.58
CA PRO A 42 18.15 -31.81 -38.59
C PRO A 42 17.87 -30.39 -38.03
N THR A 43 16.65 -29.89 -38.13
CA THR A 43 16.28 -28.57 -37.60
C THR A 43 16.70 -28.42 -36.14
N ALA A 44 17.35 -27.30 -35.79
CA ALA A 44 17.85 -27.06 -34.45
C ALA A 44 16.74 -26.93 -33.42
N ASP A 45 17.06 -27.18 -32.16
CA ASP A 45 16.09 -27.26 -31.05
C ASP A 45 15.26 -25.96 -30.90
N PHE A 46 15.88 -24.78 -31.01
CA PHE A 46 15.20 -23.50 -30.87
C PHE A 46 14.29 -23.20 -32.07
N GLU A 47 14.81 -23.38 -33.29
CA GLU A 47 14.04 -23.17 -34.52
C GLU A 47 12.83 -24.10 -34.55
N ARG A 48 12.98 -25.36 -34.21
CA ARG A 48 11.93 -26.38 -34.10
C ARG A 48 10.84 -25.93 -33.09
N LEU A 49 11.28 -25.39 -31.93
CA LEU A 49 10.38 -24.86 -30.91
C LEU A 49 9.57 -23.65 -31.45
N CYS A 50 10.23 -22.71 -32.12
CA CYS A 50 9.60 -21.55 -32.71
C CYS A 50 8.63 -21.92 -33.85
N GLU A 51 8.98 -22.85 -34.71
CA GLU A 51 8.11 -23.31 -35.79
C GLU A 51 6.81 -23.91 -35.25
N GLU A 52 6.90 -24.73 -34.20
CA GLU A 52 5.72 -25.34 -33.60
C GLU A 52 4.86 -24.32 -32.85
N LEU A 53 5.49 -23.34 -32.17
CA LEU A 53 4.77 -22.22 -31.52
C LEU A 53 4.07 -21.30 -32.54
N ASP A 54 4.68 -21.04 -33.70
CA ASP A 54 4.00 -20.30 -34.79
C ASP A 54 2.85 -21.14 -35.35
N HIS A 55 3.09 -22.41 -35.67
CA HIS A 55 2.09 -23.28 -36.28
C HIS A 55 0.85 -23.49 -35.40
N ARG A 56 1.02 -23.77 -34.11
CA ARG A 56 -0.10 -24.06 -33.19
C ARG A 56 -0.69 -22.82 -32.52
N CYS A 57 0.15 -21.82 -32.20
CA CYS A 57 -0.24 -20.71 -31.36
C CYS A 57 -0.19 -19.36 -32.07
N GLY A 58 0.34 -19.31 -33.31
CA GLY A 58 0.43 -18.06 -34.09
C GLY A 58 1.53 -17.10 -33.59
N LEU A 59 2.46 -17.58 -32.76
CA LEU A 59 3.54 -16.78 -32.17
C LEU A 59 4.71 -16.68 -33.15
N LYS A 60 4.97 -15.47 -33.63
CA LYS A 60 5.99 -15.20 -34.65
C LYS A 60 7.14 -14.38 -34.09
N ASN A 61 8.33 -14.58 -34.72
CA ASN A 61 9.53 -13.80 -34.40
C ASN A 61 9.93 -13.86 -32.93
N LEU A 62 9.72 -15.01 -32.28
CA LEU A 62 10.08 -15.20 -30.89
C LEU A 62 11.59 -15.10 -30.69
N THR A 63 11.99 -14.48 -29.60
CA THR A 63 13.33 -14.58 -29.02
C THR A 63 13.32 -15.53 -27.84
N ILE A 64 14.49 -15.90 -27.34
CA ILE A 64 14.61 -16.74 -26.14
C ILE A 64 15.59 -16.14 -25.15
N ASP A 65 15.23 -16.13 -23.88
CA ASP A 65 16.15 -15.75 -22.81
C ASP A 65 17.36 -16.66 -22.79
N PHE A 66 18.56 -16.07 -22.63
CA PHE A 66 19.81 -16.82 -22.72
C PHE A 66 19.93 -17.93 -21.67
N GLN A 67 19.33 -17.79 -20.48
CA GLN A 67 19.35 -18.87 -19.49
C GLN A 67 18.43 -20.02 -19.93
N SER A 68 17.26 -19.72 -20.46
CA SER A 68 16.33 -20.72 -21.01
C SER A 68 16.92 -21.44 -22.23
N LEU A 69 17.70 -20.74 -23.07
CA LEU A 69 18.39 -21.35 -24.21
C LEU A 69 19.44 -22.37 -23.75
N LYS A 70 20.14 -22.13 -22.65
CA LYS A 70 21.14 -23.11 -22.12
C LYS A 70 20.48 -24.38 -21.66
N ASP A 71 19.31 -24.31 -21.06
CA ASP A 71 18.60 -25.46 -20.51
C ASP A 71 17.79 -26.21 -21.59
N LEU A 72 17.50 -25.56 -22.72
CA LEU A 72 16.62 -26.06 -23.78
C LEU A 72 16.93 -27.46 -24.27
N PRO A 73 18.21 -27.83 -24.61
CA PRO A 73 18.52 -29.15 -25.14
C PRO A 73 18.15 -30.30 -24.18
N ASP A 74 18.43 -30.10 -22.90
CA ASP A 74 18.16 -31.13 -21.88
C ASP A 74 16.65 -31.18 -21.58
N VAL A 75 15.98 -30.02 -21.43
CA VAL A 75 14.54 -29.94 -21.18
C VAL A 75 13.70 -30.62 -22.26
N LEU A 76 14.05 -30.47 -23.54
CA LEU A 76 13.35 -31.12 -24.65
C LEU A 76 13.45 -32.63 -24.56
N ARG A 77 14.63 -33.14 -24.23
CA ARG A 77 14.90 -34.59 -24.15
C ARG A 77 14.29 -35.21 -22.91
N ASP A 78 14.42 -34.55 -21.75
CA ASP A 78 13.81 -34.97 -20.47
C ASP A 78 12.29 -35.01 -20.58
N GLY A 79 11.70 -34.02 -21.25
CA GLY A 79 10.27 -33.93 -21.56
C GLY A 79 9.81 -34.90 -22.64
N LYS A 80 10.75 -35.69 -23.27
CA LYS A 80 10.44 -36.54 -24.43
C LYS A 80 9.71 -35.77 -25.52
N TRP A 81 10.17 -34.56 -25.78
CA TRP A 81 9.64 -33.62 -26.77
C TRP A 81 8.22 -33.06 -26.45
N GLN A 82 7.70 -33.32 -25.25
CA GLN A 82 6.55 -32.62 -24.68
C GLN A 82 7.06 -31.59 -23.69
N VAL A 83 6.70 -30.31 -23.89
CA VAL A 83 7.18 -29.20 -23.07
C VAL A 83 6.09 -28.16 -22.84
N THR A 84 6.22 -27.44 -21.73
CA THR A 84 5.46 -26.22 -21.45
C THR A 84 6.40 -25.03 -21.56
N VAL A 85 6.00 -24.06 -22.36
CA VAL A 85 6.78 -22.85 -22.68
C VAL A 85 6.10 -21.64 -22.08
N SER A 86 6.82 -20.86 -21.29
CA SER A 86 6.38 -19.55 -20.78
C SER A 86 6.88 -18.47 -21.74
N VAL A 87 5.95 -17.70 -22.31
CA VAL A 87 6.25 -16.63 -23.27
C VAL A 87 5.78 -15.29 -22.71
N TRP A 88 6.72 -14.35 -22.58
CA TRP A 88 6.47 -13.00 -22.12
C TRP A 88 6.08 -12.08 -23.30
N MET A 89 4.97 -11.36 -23.16
CA MET A 89 4.43 -10.35 -24.10
C MET A 89 4.28 -10.88 -25.54
N ASP A 90 4.09 -12.18 -25.72
CA ASP A 90 4.08 -12.88 -27.02
C ASP A 90 5.37 -12.66 -27.86
N GLN A 91 6.51 -12.34 -27.22
CA GLN A 91 7.76 -11.95 -27.87
C GLN A 91 8.96 -12.77 -27.43
N GLU A 92 9.09 -13.10 -26.15
CA GLU A 92 10.27 -13.79 -25.61
C GLU A 92 9.91 -15.05 -24.85
N ILE A 93 10.55 -16.16 -25.18
CA ILE A 93 10.52 -17.39 -24.40
C ILE A 93 11.39 -17.18 -23.15
N ILE A 94 10.77 -17.13 -21.98
CA ILE A 94 11.46 -16.87 -20.71
C ILE A 94 11.70 -18.13 -19.88
N ARG A 95 11.00 -19.23 -20.19
CA ARG A 95 11.17 -20.54 -19.54
C ARG A 95 10.66 -21.66 -20.43
N VAL A 96 11.34 -22.82 -20.39
CA VAL A 96 10.84 -24.07 -20.96
C VAL A 96 10.91 -25.14 -19.88
N ARG A 97 9.84 -25.92 -19.70
CA ARG A 97 9.72 -26.98 -18.69
C ARG A 97 9.37 -28.31 -19.34
N PRO A 98 9.93 -29.46 -18.86
CA PRO A 98 9.58 -30.77 -19.40
C PRO A 98 8.14 -31.15 -19.01
N GLY A 99 7.44 -31.76 -19.96
CA GLY A 99 6.07 -32.23 -19.80
C GLY A 99 5.02 -31.12 -19.76
N ASN A 100 3.80 -31.49 -19.42
CA ASN A 100 2.69 -30.56 -19.27
C ASN A 100 2.68 -30.00 -17.85
N LYS A 101 2.73 -28.66 -17.73
CA LYS A 101 2.68 -27.91 -16.48
C LYS A 101 1.60 -26.85 -16.57
N ASP A 102 0.82 -26.75 -15.52
CA ASP A 102 -0.29 -25.78 -15.37
C ASP A 102 0.01 -24.70 -14.32
N GLN A 103 1.15 -24.79 -13.64
CA GLN A 103 1.57 -23.84 -12.62
C GLN A 103 2.12 -22.57 -13.25
N HIS A 104 1.51 -21.43 -12.90
CA HIS A 104 1.78 -20.14 -13.50
C HIS A 104 1.50 -19.00 -12.52
N TYR A 105 2.55 -18.41 -11.96
CA TYR A 105 2.43 -17.48 -10.86
C TYR A 105 3.20 -16.19 -11.10
N GLY A 106 2.70 -15.13 -10.47
CA GLY A 106 3.34 -13.82 -10.44
C GLY A 106 3.17 -13.14 -9.10
N MET A 107 3.92 -12.08 -8.88
CA MET A 107 3.89 -11.31 -7.65
C MET A 107 3.59 -9.84 -7.94
N ALA A 108 2.54 -9.30 -7.33
CA ALA A 108 2.27 -7.87 -7.32
C ALA A 108 2.81 -7.26 -6.03
N ILE A 109 3.55 -6.15 -6.14
CA ILE A 109 4.26 -5.54 -5.00
C ILE A 109 3.96 -4.04 -4.94
N ASP A 110 3.63 -3.58 -3.73
CA ASP A 110 3.50 -2.17 -3.38
C ASP A 110 4.64 -1.79 -2.42
N ILE A 111 5.58 -0.95 -2.88
CA ILE A 111 6.70 -0.44 -2.07
C ILE A 111 6.32 0.92 -1.51
N GLY A 112 5.60 0.93 -0.40
CA GLY A 112 5.31 2.16 0.33
C GLY A 112 6.54 2.69 1.08
N THR A 113 6.50 3.96 1.49
CA THR A 113 7.57 4.58 2.28
C THR A 113 7.82 3.84 3.60
N THR A 114 6.75 3.37 4.26
CA THR A 114 6.82 2.74 5.58
C THR A 114 6.66 1.22 5.52
N THR A 115 5.83 0.71 4.60
CA THR A 115 5.45 -0.70 4.51
C THR A 115 5.52 -1.19 3.07
N VAL A 116 6.11 -2.37 2.89
CA VAL A 116 6.08 -3.10 1.61
C VAL A 116 5.07 -4.22 1.72
N ALA A 117 4.20 -4.36 0.71
CA ALA A 117 3.24 -5.45 0.61
C ALA A 117 3.40 -6.20 -0.72
N GLY A 118 3.22 -7.51 -0.68
CA GLY A 118 3.29 -8.37 -1.86
C GLY A 118 2.13 -9.35 -1.89
N TYR A 119 1.59 -9.59 -3.08
CA TYR A 119 0.45 -10.45 -3.35
C TYR A 119 0.87 -11.52 -4.35
N LEU A 120 0.94 -12.77 -3.89
CA LEU A 120 1.21 -13.92 -4.76
C LEU A 120 -0.07 -14.28 -5.50
N CYS A 121 -0.04 -14.19 -6.82
CA CYS A 121 -1.20 -14.41 -7.67
C CYS A 121 -1.00 -15.62 -8.59
N ASN A 122 -2.05 -16.42 -8.74
CA ASN A 122 -2.15 -17.36 -9.85
C ASN A 122 -2.53 -16.58 -11.12
N LEU A 123 -1.70 -16.65 -12.17
CA LEU A 123 -1.91 -15.88 -13.40
C LEU A 123 -3.01 -16.48 -14.29
N ASP A 124 -3.44 -17.72 -14.02
CA ASP A 124 -4.52 -18.37 -14.76
C ASP A 124 -5.89 -18.16 -14.11
N THR A 125 -5.98 -18.22 -12.78
CA THR A 125 -7.24 -18.09 -12.05
C THR A 125 -7.50 -16.69 -11.52
N THR A 126 -6.48 -15.80 -11.53
CA THR A 126 -6.47 -14.46 -10.91
C THR A 126 -6.56 -14.47 -9.37
N GLU A 127 -6.57 -15.64 -8.75
CA GLU A 127 -6.64 -15.81 -7.31
C GLU A 127 -5.38 -15.31 -6.61
N VAL A 128 -5.55 -14.64 -5.46
CA VAL A 128 -4.45 -14.31 -4.55
C VAL A 128 -4.25 -15.46 -3.59
N LEU A 129 -3.13 -16.16 -3.72
CA LEU A 129 -2.80 -17.32 -2.90
C LEU A 129 -2.28 -16.94 -1.52
N ASP A 130 -1.53 -15.84 -1.46
CA ASP A 130 -0.93 -15.34 -0.22
C ASP A 130 -0.67 -13.83 -0.28
N THR A 131 -0.65 -13.22 0.90
CA THR A 131 -0.30 -11.81 1.07
C THR A 131 0.77 -11.67 2.14
N GLN A 132 1.92 -11.13 1.75
CA GLN A 132 3.04 -10.85 2.64
C GLN A 132 3.20 -9.35 2.85
N SER A 133 3.72 -8.97 4.02
CA SER A 133 4.10 -7.59 4.26
C SER A 133 5.28 -7.50 5.22
N LEU A 134 6.09 -6.47 5.03
CA LEU A 134 7.17 -6.13 5.96
C LEU A 134 7.32 -4.62 6.08
N MET A 135 7.96 -4.20 7.15
CA MET A 135 8.39 -2.82 7.30
C MET A 135 9.46 -2.53 6.26
N ASN A 136 9.30 -1.43 5.51
CA ASN A 136 10.32 -1.03 4.54
C ASN A 136 11.70 -0.91 5.21
N PRO A 137 12.68 -1.74 4.83
CA PRO A 137 13.99 -1.76 5.48
C PRO A 137 14.75 -0.44 5.35
N GLN A 138 14.32 0.44 4.43
CA GLN A 138 14.89 1.76 4.24
C GLN A 138 14.48 2.78 5.33
N CYS A 139 13.52 2.45 6.22
CA CYS A 139 13.13 3.31 7.36
C CYS A 139 14.32 3.67 8.27
N LYS A 140 15.36 2.82 8.34
CA LYS A 140 16.59 3.10 9.09
C LYS A 140 17.43 4.24 8.52
N TYR A 141 17.20 4.65 7.27
CA TYR A 141 17.90 5.74 6.59
C TYR A 141 17.11 7.06 6.59
N GLY A 142 15.81 7.00 6.91
CA GLY A 142 14.91 8.13 7.00
C GLY A 142 13.45 7.69 7.04
N GLU A 143 12.64 8.36 7.82
CA GLU A 143 11.20 8.04 7.96
C GLU A 143 10.38 8.52 6.76
N ASP A 144 10.86 9.53 6.03
CA ASP A 144 10.20 10.13 4.87
C ASP A 144 11.07 10.10 3.60
N VAL A 145 10.45 10.45 2.47
CA VAL A 145 11.07 10.46 1.14
C VAL A 145 12.28 11.39 1.07
N MET A 146 12.17 12.63 1.60
CA MET A 146 13.22 13.64 1.52
C MET A 146 14.44 13.26 2.35
N SER A 147 14.22 12.66 3.51
CA SER A 147 15.30 12.14 4.36
C SER A 147 16.11 11.06 3.64
N ARG A 148 15.46 10.16 2.91
CA ARG A 148 16.14 9.11 2.12
C ARG A 148 16.88 9.67 0.92
N ILE A 149 16.30 10.61 0.19
CA ILE A 149 16.99 11.33 -0.89
C ILE A 149 18.24 12.00 -0.32
N THR A 150 18.12 12.73 0.79
CA THR A 150 19.24 13.40 1.45
C THR A 150 20.32 12.40 1.87
N TYR A 151 19.94 11.27 2.47
CA TYR A 151 20.87 10.20 2.82
C TYR A 151 21.67 9.69 1.60
N SER A 152 20.99 9.49 0.45
CA SER A 152 21.65 9.05 -0.79
C SER A 152 22.68 10.05 -1.30
N LEU A 153 22.44 11.35 -1.08
CA LEU A 153 23.34 12.41 -1.54
C LEU A 153 24.53 12.63 -0.61
N MET A 154 24.33 12.47 0.71
CA MET A 154 25.37 12.68 1.72
C MET A 154 26.30 11.48 1.88
N ASN A 155 25.93 10.31 1.42
CA ASN A 155 26.69 9.08 1.57
C ASN A 155 27.04 8.49 0.20
N SER A 156 28.31 8.37 -0.13
CA SER A 156 28.79 7.90 -1.45
C SER A 156 28.27 6.52 -1.87
N SER A 157 27.91 5.65 -0.93
CA SER A 157 27.27 4.33 -1.18
C SER A 157 25.82 4.28 -0.68
N GLY A 158 25.21 5.43 -0.38
CA GLY A 158 23.87 5.50 0.23
C GLY A 158 22.80 4.91 -0.66
N LEU A 159 22.81 5.26 -1.93
CA LEU A 159 21.85 4.74 -2.92
C LEU A 159 21.97 3.21 -3.06
N GLN A 160 23.18 2.70 -3.23
CA GLN A 160 23.43 1.25 -3.38
C GLN A 160 22.99 0.47 -2.14
N LYS A 161 23.25 0.99 -0.93
CA LYS A 161 22.83 0.35 0.32
C LYS A 161 21.31 0.30 0.44
N MET A 162 20.62 1.41 0.17
CA MET A 162 19.16 1.45 0.21
C MET A 162 18.54 0.54 -0.83
N SER A 163 19.11 0.48 -2.05
CA SER A 163 18.66 -0.46 -3.08
C SER A 163 18.88 -1.91 -2.66
N ALA A 164 20.06 -2.26 -2.14
CA ALA A 164 20.33 -3.61 -1.67
C ALA A 164 19.36 -4.05 -0.57
N ASP A 165 19.09 -3.17 0.42
CA ASP A 165 18.17 -3.49 1.51
C ASP A 165 16.73 -3.71 1.03
N ILE A 166 16.24 -2.91 0.08
CA ILE A 166 14.88 -3.13 -0.43
C ILE A 166 14.81 -4.42 -1.27
N ILE A 167 15.83 -4.73 -2.06
CA ILE A 167 15.89 -5.99 -2.82
C ILE A 167 15.94 -7.20 -1.89
N GLU A 168 16.70 -7.13 -0.78
CA GLU A 168 16.69 -8.17 0.25
C GLU A 168 15.28 -8.33 0.86
N GLY A 169 14.61 -7.22 1.17
CA GLY A 169 13.22 -7.23 1.64
C GLY A 169 12.25 -7.84 0.64
N LEU A 170 12.39 -7.53 -0.65
CA LEU A 170 11.56 -8.12 -1.71
C LEU A 170 11.81 -9.63 -1.84
N ASN A 171 13.06 -10.08 -1.79
CA ASN A 171 13.39 -11.50 -1.79
C ASN A 171 12.80 -12.23 -0.57
N ALA A 172 12.78 -11.58 0.60
CA ALA A 172 12.15 -12.15 1.79
C ALA A 172 10.61 -12.26 1.64
N ILE A 173 9.94 -11.27 1.03
CA ILE A 173 8.51 -11.32 0.72
C ILE A 173 8.21 -12.47 -0.26
N LEU A 174 8.98 -12.58 -1.33
CA LEU A 174 8.82 -13.63 -2.34
C LEU A 174 8.99 -15.02 -1.73
N GLN A 175 10.05 -15.23 -0.95
CA GLN A 175 10.28 -16.51 -0.27
C GLN A 175 9.19 -16.81 0.76
N GLY A 176 8.79 -15.82 1.57
CA GLY A 176 7.71 -15.99 2.56
C GLY A 176 6.38 -16.37 1.90
N ALA A 177 6.06 -15.77 0.75
CA ALA A 177 4.86 -16.12 0.00
C ALA A 177 4.92 -17.55 -0.56
N VAL A 178 6.07 -17.98 -1.08
CA VAL A 178 6.28 -19.37 -1.53
C VAL A 178 6.17 -20.34 -0.34
N ASP A 179 6.83 -20.03 0.77
CA ASP A 179 6.81 -20.89 1.98
C ASP A 179 5.38 -21.10 2.51
N SER A 180 4.51 -20.09 2.41
CA SER A 180 3.10 -20.18 2.81
C SER A 180 2.29 -21.18 1.98
N THR A 181 2.75 -21.50 0.77
CA THR A 181 2.11 -22.50 -0.11
C THR A 181 2.50 -23.94 0.22
N HIS A 182 3.34 -24.13 1.23
CA HIS A 182 3.75 -25.44 1.74
C HIS A 182 3.13 -25.72 3.10
N PRO A 183 2.94 -27.02 3.46
CA PRO A 183 2.52 -27.38 4.81
C PRO A 183 3.51 -26.84 5.84
N PRO A 184 3.02 -26.35 7.01
CA PRO A 184 3.90 -25.89 8.08
C PRO A 184 4.78 -27.03 8.59
N LYS A 185 6.05 -26.72 8.87
CA LYS A 185 7.02 -27.68 9.43
C LYS A 185 7.13 -27.49 10.93
N VAL A 186 6.97 -28.60 11.68
CA VAL A 186 7.12 -28.64 13.14
C VAL A 186 8.38 -29.41 13.50
N LYS A 187 9.15 -28.84 14.41
CA LYS A 187 10.36 -29.47 14.92
C LYS A 187 10.00 -30.69 15.77
N ILE A 188 10.45 -31.89 15.37
CA ILE A 188 10.30 -33.09 16.14
C ILE A 188 11.43 -33.14 17.20
N LYS A 189 11.10 -33.38 18.46
CA LYS A 189 12.13 -33.69 19.48
C LYS A 189 12.80 -35.01 19.10
N GLY A 190 14.04 -34.91 18.60
CA GLY A 190 14.87 -36.08 18.33
C GLY A 190 15.07 -36.92 19.60
N GLN A 191 15.22 -38.22 19.44
CA GLN A 191 15.62 -39.10 20.53
C GLN A 191 17.02 -38.70 21.05
N GLU A 192 17.25 -38.83 22.37
CA GLU A 192 18.53 -38.50 23.00
C GLU A 192 19.70 -39.15 22.24
N GLY A 193 20.55 -38.30 21.60
CA GLY A 193 21.78 -38.72 20.91
C GLY A 193 21.90 -38.36 19.43
N GLN A 194 20.89 -37.77 18.81
CA GLN A 194 20.96 -37.29 17.42
C GLN A 194 21.24 -35.77 17.33
N THR A 195 22.26 -35.39 16.55
CA THR A 195 22.69 -34.01 16.34
C THR A 195 21.96 -33.33 15.18
N GLU A 196 21.10 -34.01 14.44
CA GLU A 196 20.32 -33.46 13.34
C GLU A 196 18.89 -33.13 13.80
N GLU A 197 18.46 -31.91 13.53
CA GLU A 197 17.11 -31.44 13.77
C GLU A 197 16.17 -32.03 12.72
N GLU A 198 15.28 -32.93 13.11
CA GLU A 198 14.24 -33.44 12.21
C GLU A 198 13.01 -32.52 12.22
N TRP A 199 12.57 -32.15 11.01
CA TRP A 199 11.37 -31.33 10.78
C TRP A 199 10.31 -32.19 10.06
N MET A 200 9.07 -32.19 10.55
CA MET A 200 7.95 -32.90 9.94
C MET A 200 6.93 -31.87 9.42
N GLU A 201 6.47 -32.08 8.18
CA GLU A 201 5.33 -31.33 7.64
C GLU A 201 4.04 -31.76 8.34
N VAL A 202 3.28 -30.78 8.81
CA VAL A 202 1.96 -30.99 9.43
C VAL A 202 0.90 -30.55 8.44
N GLN A 203 0.12 -31.48 7.92
CA GLN A 203 -1.03 -31.15 7.10
C GLN A 203 -2.19 -30.71 7.98
N GLU A 204 -2.67 -29.50 7.77
CA GLU A 204 -3.92 -29.04 8.37
C GLU A 204 -5.11 -29.71 7.67
N GLU A 205 -6.05 -30.25 8.45
CA GLU A 205 -7.18 -31.01 7.93
C GLU A 205 -8.05 -30.12 7.02
N GLY A 206 -8.23 -30.52 5.76
CA GLY A 206 -9.03 -29.82 4.76
C GLY A 206 -8.31 -28.68 4.00
N LYS A 207 -7.00 -28.47 4.21
CA LYS A 207 -6.21 -27.47 3.49
C LYS A 207 -5.37 -28.12 2.39
N GLU A 208 -5.57 -27.66 1.16
CA GLU A 208 -4.69 -28.00 0.04
C GLU A 208 -3.56 -26.96 -0.08
N TYR A 209 -2.34 -27.44 -0.34
CA TYR A 209 -1.15 -26.60 -0.50
C TYR A 209 -0.65 -26.67 -1.93
N ALA A 210 -0.42 -25.50 -2.56
CA ALA A 210 0.03 -25.41 -3.95
C ALA A 210 1.46 -25.88 -4.17
N ARG A 211 2.31 -25.90 -3.13
CA ARG A 211 3.71 -26.38 -3.11
C ARG A 211 4.58 -25.78 -4.22
N LEU A 212 4.62 -24.46 -4.28
CA LEU A 212 5.37 -23.71 -5.28
C LEU A 212 6.88 -23.73 -5.02
N GLY A 213 7.68 -23.73 -6.09
CA GLY A 213 9.08 -23.31 -6.05
C GLY A 213 9.19 -21.81 -6.29
N ILE A 214 10.28 -21.20 -5.83
CA ILE A 214 10.54 -19.78 -6.07
C ILE A 214 10.66 -19.46 -7.57
N GLU A 215 11.15 -20.43 -8.34
CA GLU A 215 11.26 -20.34 -9.80
C GLU A 215 9.92 -20.41 -10.54
N ASP A 216 8.80 -20.75 -9.85
CA ASP A 216 7.47 -20.76 -10.47
C ASP A 216 6.87 -19.34 -10.52
N ILE A 217 7.52 -18.36 -9.91
CA ILE A 217 7.20 -16.93 -10.08
C ILE A 217 7.89 -16.45 -11.35
N GLU A 218 7.10 -16.09 -12.36
CA GLU A 218 7.58 -15.78 -13.72
C GLU A 218 7.37 -14.30 -14.12
N ASP A 219 6.62 -13.54 -13.33
CA ASP A 219 6.37 -12.12 -13.56
C ASP A 219 6.19 -11.37 -12.22
N VAL A 220 6.72 -10.15 -12.14
CA VAL A 220 6.56 -9.29 -10.98
C VAL A 220 6.13 -7.90 -11.44
N THR A 221 5.12 -7.33 -10.80
CA THR A 221 4.68 -5.97 -11.05
C THR A 221 4.84 -5.13 -9.79
N ILE A 222 5.47 -3.95 -9.90
CA ILE A 222 5.79 -3.09 -8.78
C ILE A 222 5.14 -1.71 -8.95
N VAL A 223 4.47 -1.25 -7.90
CA VAL A 223 4.08 0.14 -7.69
C VAL A 223 4.86 0.74 -6.53
N CYS A 224 5.17 2.02 -6.59
CA CYS A 224 5.89 2.74 -5.54
C CYS A 224 5.87 4.24 -5.80
N ASN A 225 6.14 5.05 -4.77
CA ASN A 225 6.35 6.47 -5.01
C ASN A 225 7.63 6.74 -5.81
N THR A 226 7.74 7.94 -6.38
CA THR A 226 8.84 8.30 -7.29
C THR A 226 10.23 8.10 -6.69
N ALA A 227 10.43 8.40 -5.40
CA ALA A 227 11.75 8.23 -4.78
C ALA A 227 12.08 6.75 -4.58
N MET A 228 11.10 5.92 -4.15
CA MET A 228 11.30 4.48 -4.01
C MET A 228 11.56 3.82 -5.37
N HIS A 229 10.92 4.28 -6.44
CA HIS A 229 11.20 3.86 -7.81
C HIS A 229 12.68 4.10 -8.19
N HIS A 230 13.18 5.31 -7.93
CA HIS A 230 14.57 5.65 -8.24
C HIS A 230 15.56 4.83 -7.40
N ILE A 231 15.29 4.66 -6.11
CA ILE A 231 16.16 3.89 -5.21
C ILE A 231 16.17 2.40 -5.59
N LEU A 232 15.01 1.81 -5.90
CA LEU A 232 14.90 0.42 -6.36
C LEU A 232 15.76 0.17 -7.59
N LEU A 233 15.65 1.03 -8.59
CA LEU A 233 16.35 0.93 -9.86
C LEU A 233 17.78 1.53 -9.84
N GLN A 234 18.28 1.94 -8.68
CA GLN A 234 19.58 2.62 -8.50
C GLN A 234 19.74 3.87 -9.39
N LEU A 235 18.64 4.53 -9.74
CA LEU A 235 18.64 5.82 -10.41
C LEU A 235 18.90 6.94 -9.39
N ASN A 236 19.75 7.91 -9.73
CA ASN A 236 20.09 8.99 -8.80
C ASN A 236 18.86 9.88 -8.51
N PRO A 237 18.34 9.90 -7.25
CA PRO A 237 17.13 10.64 -6.92
C PRO A 237 17.36 12.13 -6.66
N LYS A 238 18.57 12.64 -6.88
CA LYS A 238 18.95 14.03 -6.57
C LYS A 238 17.94 15.06 -7.09
N HIS A 239 17.58 14.95 -8.35
CA HIS A 239 16.72 15.94 -8.98
C HIS A 239 15.23 15.76 -8.64
N VAL A 240 14.82 14.58 -8.19
CA VAL A 240 13.50 14.37 -7.58
C VAL A 240 13.37 15.18 -6.28
N GLY A 241 14.46 15.37 -5.52
CA GLY A 241 14.47 16.18 -4.29
C GLY A 241 14.74 17.67 -4.51
N MET A 242 14.86 18.15 -5.75
CA MET A 242 15.21 19.54 -6.06
C MET A 242 14.29 20.12 -7.12
N ALA A 243 13.70 21.31 -6.86
CA ALA A 243 12.84 21.98 -7.81
C ALA A 243 13.52 22.12 -9.19
N PRO A 244 12.84 21.84 -10.30
CA PRO A 244 11.42 21.53 -10.49
C PRO A 244 11.05 20.04 -10.34
N PHE A 245 11.80 19.21 -9.60
CA PHE A 245 11.54 17.82 -9.21
C PHE A 245 11.40 16.80 -10.37
N PRO A 246 12.20 16.87 -11.46
CA PRO A 246 12.03 15.94 -12.56
C PRO A 246 12.49 14.52 -12.20
N PRO A 247 11.68 13.48 -12.46
CA PRO A 247 12.14 12.11 -12.39
C PRO A 247 13.05 11.78 -13.59
N VAL A 248 13.80 10.66 -13.49
CA VAL A 248 14.69 10.21 -14.59
C VAL A 248 13.87 9.63 -15.76
N ILE A 249 12.75 8.97 -15.45
CA ILE A 249 11.89 8.34 -16.45
C ILE A 249 10.42 8.48 -16.01
N HIS A 250 9.53 8.64 -16.96
CA HIS A 250 8.08 8.65 -16.74
C HIS A 250 7.40 7.35 -17.14
N HIS A 251 7.88 6.69 -18.21
CA HIS A 251 7.29 5.44 -18.69
C HIS A 251 7.57 4.28 -17.74
N SER A 252 6.72 3.26 -17.82
CA SER A 252 7.00 1.98 -17.18
C SER A 252 8.32 1.40 -17.70
N ILE A 253 8.92 0.54 -16.90
CA ILE A 253 10.17 -0.14 -17.26
C ILE A 253 10.06 -1.63 -16.96
N ASP A 254 10.52 -2.45 -17.92
CA ASP A 254 10.67 -3.88 -17.78
C ASP A 254 12.14 -4.23 -17.61
N VAL A 255 12.48 -4.85 -16.48
CA VAL A 255 13.86 -5.24 -16.16
C VAL A 255 13.89 -6.73 -15.83
N LYS A 256 14.91 -7.45 -16.28
CA LYS A 256 15.07 -8.84 -15.84
C LYS A 256 15.25 -8.91 -14.33
N ALA A 257 14.50 -9.77 -13.64
CA ALA A 257 14.55 -9.92 -12.18
C ALA A 257 15.98 -10.13 -11.67
N ARG A 258 16.76 -10.95 -12.37
CA ARG A 258 18.16 -11.23 -12.05
C ARG A 258 19.07 -10.00 -12.08
N ASP A 259 18.77 -9.01 -12.94
CA ASP A 259 19.59 -7.80 -13.09
C ASP A 259 19.36 -6.83 -11.92
N LEU A 260 18.22 -6.95 -11.24
CA LEU A 260 17.92 -6.27 -9.99
C LEU A 260 18.38 -7.06 -8.75
N GLY A 261 18.80 -8.31 -8.89
CA GLY A 261 19.10 -9.18 -7.76
C GLY A 261 17.87 -9.81 -7.10
N ILE A 262 16.74 -9.85 -7.81
CA ILE A 262 15.52 -10.54 -7.38
C ILE A 262 15.61 -12.00 -7.79
N HIS A 263 15.46 -12.90 -6.80
CA HIS A 263 15.70 -14.34 -6.93
C HIS A 263 14.39 -15.09 -7.17
N ILE A 264 13.97 -15.13 -8.43
CA ILE A 264 12.82 -15.89 -8.94
C ILE A 264 13.23 -16.63 -10.21
N ASN A 265 12.30 -16.98 -11.10
CA ASN A 265 12.66 -17.53 -12.41
C ASN A 265 13.72 -16.67 -13.11
N LYS A 266 14.75 -17.28 -13.64
CA LYS A 266 15.91 -16.58 -14.23
C LYS A 266 15.55 -15.74 -15.46
N GLY A 267 14.53 -16.14 -16.21
CA GLY A 267 14.01 -15.42 -17.38
C GLY A 267 12.96 -14.38 -17.06
N ALA A 268 12.44 -14.36 -15.80
CA ALA A 268 11.35 -13.50 -15.38
C ALA A 268 11.65 -12.01 -15.49
N TYR A 269 10.59 -11.23 -15.68
CA TYR A 269 10.64 -9.78 -15.69
C TYR A 269 10.05 -9.16 -14.42
N VAL A 270 10.56 -8.00 -14.10
CA VAL A 270 9.97 -7.05 -13.15
C VAL A 270 9.47 -5.86 -13.95
N HIS A 271 8.17 -5.66 -13.95
CA HIS A 271 7.50 -4.50 -14.52
C HIS A 271 7.29 -3.45 -13.43
N VAL A 272 7.91 -2.29 -13.56
CA VAL A 272 7.68 -1.16 -12.64
C VAL A 272 6.77 -0.17 -13.36
N LEU A 273 5.62 0.17 -12.75
CA LEU A 273 4.63 1.06 -13.35
C LEU A 273 5.20 2.47 -13.60
N PRO A 274 4.60 3.23 -14.53
CA PRO A 274 5.06 4.58 -14.88
C PRO A 274 4.82 5.57 -13.74
N ILE A 275 5.51 6.72 -13.82
CA ILE A 275 5.47 7.80 -12.84
C ILE A 275 4.76 9.02 -13.46
N GLU A 276 3.92 9.71 -12.69
CA GLU A 276 3.30 10.97 -13.12
C GLU A 276 4.24 12.16 -12.96
N ALA A 277 4.83 12.33 -11.77
CA ALA A 277 5.63 13.50 -11.41
C ALA A 277 6.66 13.18 -10.30
N GLY A 278 7.43 14.19 -9.88
CA GLY A 278 8.44 14.03 -8.85
C GLY A 278 7.92 13.54 -7.49
N PHE A 279 6.69 13.91 -7.12
CA PHE A 279 6.07 13.49 -5.87
C PHE A 279 4.79 12.66 -6.04
N VAL A 280 4.40 12.34 -7.28
CA VAL A 280 3.28 11.45 -7.60
C VAL A 280 3.82 10.29 -8.42
N GLY A 281 3.88 9.13 -7.80
CA GLY A 281 4.59 7.97 -8.31
C GLY A 281 3.72 6.94 -9.00
N ALA A 282 4.31 5.78 -9.18
CA ALA A 282 3.66 4.60 -9.75
C ALA A 282 2.56 4.03 -8.84
N ASP A 283 2.60 4.30 -7.54
CA ASP A 283 1.55 3.98 -6.57
C ASP A 283 0.24 4.69 -6.93
N ASN A 284 0.28 6.00 -7.19
CA ASN A 284 -0.91 6.74 -7.63
C ASN A 284 -1.40 6.26 -9.01
N VAL A 285 -0.49 5.94 -9.94
CA VAL A 285 -0.89 5.32 -11.22
C VAL A 285 -1.61 3.99 -10.99
N GLY A 286 -1.14 3.18 -10.02
CA GLY A 286 -1.84 1.98 -9.57
C GLY A 286 -3.26 2.26 -9.10
N VAL A 287 -3.45 3.31 -8.30
CA VAL A 287 -4.79 3.77 -7.87
C VAL A 287 -5.64 4.14 -9.08
N LEU A 288 -5.09 4.87 -10.04
CA LEU A 288 -5.82 5.33 -11.23
C LEU A 288 -6.33 4.18 -12.12
N ILE A 289 -5.51 3.16 -12.36
CA ILE A 289 -5.92 2.00 -13.20
C ILE A 289 -6.86 1.04 -12.48
N THR A 290 -6.94 1.12 -11.15
CA THR A 290 -7.85 0.31 -10.34
C THR A 290 -9.19 0.99 -10.16
N GLU A 291 -9.19 2.27 -9.79
CA GLU A 291 -10.41 3.04 -9.48
C GLU A 291 -11.05 3.69 -10.72
N GLU A 292 -10.32 3.78 -11.82
CA GLU A 292 -10.73 4.22 -13.15
C GLU A 292 -11.50 5.57 -13.19
N PRO A 293 -11.06 6.63 -12.50
CA PRO A 293 -11.75 7.92 -12.53
C PRO A 293 -11.81 8.52 -13.94
N HIS A 294 -10.81 8.22 -14.78
CA HIS A 294 -10.74 8.65 -16.19
C HIS A 294 -11.77 7.97 -17.12
N LYS A 295 -12.54 7.01 -16.60
CA LYS A 295 -13.67 6.37 -17.32
C LYS A 295 -15.02 6.80 -16.75
N SER A 296 -15.04 7.53 -15.64
CA SER A 296 -16.25 7.93 -14.93
C SER A 296 -16.86 9.21 -15.48
N GLU A 297 -18.21 9.26 -15.51
CA GLU A 297 -18.96 10.51 -15.72
C GLU A 297 -18.96 11.38 -14.45
N GLU A 298 -19.00 10.72 -13.25
CA GLU A 298 -19.03 11.40 -11.96
C GLU A 298 -17.69 12.04 -11.66
N ILE A 299 -17.72 13.23 -11.05
CA ILE A 299 -16.53 13.87 -10.47
C ILE A 299 -16.12 13.09 -9.23
N GLN A 300 -14.98 12.43 -9.31
CA GLN A 300 -14.42 11.65 -8.21
C GLN A 300 -13.25 12.39 -7.57
N LEU A 301 -13.24 12.40 -6.24
CA LEU A 301 -12.09 12.78 -5.42
C LEU A 301 -11.53 11.50 -4.81
N ILE A 302 -10.29 11.16 -5.14
CA ILE A 302 -9.57 10.04 -4.55
C ILE A 302 -8.48 10.60 -3.66
N ILE A 303 -8.39 10.12 -2.42
CA ILE A 303 -7.41 10.54 -1.42
C ILE A 303 -6.67 9.30 -0.97
N ASP A 304 -5.43 9.14 -1.36
CA ASP A 304 -4.56 8.10 -0.83
C ASP A 304 -3.81 8.64 0.39
N ILE A 305 -4.13 8.08 1.56
CA ILE A 305 -3.61 8.57 2.83
C ILE A 305 -2.43 7.69 3.26
N GLY A 306 -1.24 8.23 3.10
CA GLY A 306 0.03 7.66 3.56
C GLY A 306 0.89 8.71 4.27
N THR A 307 2.20 8.52 4.27
CA THR A 307 3.19 9.50 4.74
C THR A 307 3.13 10.79 3.90
N ASN A 308 2.83 10.67 2.61
CA ASN A 308 2.31 11.74 1.78
C ASN A 308 0.82 11.46 1.51
N GLY A 309 0.07 12.50 1.18
CA GLY A 309 -1.31 12.37 0.75
C GLY A 309 -1.43 12.65 -0.73
N GLU A 310 -1.63 11.62 -1.53
CA GLU A 310 -1.87 11.78 -2.97
C GLU A 310 -3.35 12.06 -3.21
N LEU A 311 -3.61 13.08 -4.01
CA LEU A 311 -4.95 13.52 -4.38
C LEU A 311 -5.16 13.36 -5.88
N VAL A 312 -6.33 12.82 -6.25
CA VAL A 312 -6.81 12.78 -7.63
C VAL A 312 -8.22 13.36 -7.68
N LEU A 313 -8.47 14.28 -8.60
CA LEU A 313 -9.77 14.91 -8.76
C LEU A 313 -10.16 15.04 -10.22
N GLY A 314 -11.36 14.67 -10.55
CA GLY A 314 -11.96 14.85 -11.88
C GLY A 314 -12.76 13.65 -12.36
N ASN A 315 -12.89 13.55 -13.66
CA ASN A 315 -13.65 12.52 -14.36
C ASN A 315 -13.01 12.23 -15.74
N LYS A 316 -13.75 11.56 -16.63
CA LYS A 316 -13.27 11.22 -17.98
C LYS A 316 -12.90 12.43 -18.86
N GLU A 317 -13.42 13.63 -18.58
CA GLU A 317 -13.16 14.83 -19.38
C GLU A 317 -11.84 15.51 -18.99
N ARG A 318 -11.57 15.56 -17.67
CA ARG A 318 -10.34 16.15 -17.13
C ARG A 318 -10.02 15.54 -15.78
N LEU A 319 -8.79 15.16 -15.61
CA LEU A 319 -8.26 14.57 -14.38
C LEU A 319 -6.99 15.29 -13.96
N ILE A 320 -6.93 15.66 -12.69
CA ILE A 320 -5.77 16.31 -12.09
C ILE A 320 -5.29 15.53 -10.88
N SER A 321 -3.99 15.56 -10.63
CA SER A 321 -3.35 14.94 -9.46
C SER A 321 -2.45 15.91 -8.71
N SER A 322 -2.22 15.62 -7.44
CA SER A 322 -1.29 16.37 -6.61
C SER A 322 -0.80 15.54 -5.44
N SER A 323 0.28 15.96 -4.79
CA SER A 323 0.76 15.39 -3.54
C SER A 323 0.79 16.45 -2.44
N CYS A 324 0.26 16.10 -1.27
CA CYS A 324 0.25 16.92 -0.07
C CYS A 324 1.26 16.38 0.95
N ALA A 325 2.06 17.25 1.52
CA ALA A 325 2.97 16.91 2.62
C ALA A 325 2.17 16.78 3.93
N THR A 326 1.52 15.64 4.14
CA THR A 326 0.75 15.34 5.36
C THR A 326 1.64 15.01 6.55
N GLY A 327 2.81 14.47 6.29
CA GLY A 327 3.64 13.87 7.32
C GLY A 327 3.03 12.59 7.88
N PRO A 328 3.74 11.86 8.74
CA PRO A 328 3.30 10.55 9.22
C PRO A 328 2.35 10.61 10.43
N ALA A 329 1.76 11.77 10.75
CA ALA A 329 0.88 11.94 11.92
C ALA A 329 -0.36 11.05 11.84
N LEU A 330 -0.99 10.95 10.66
CA LEU A 330 -2.16 10.10 10.45
C LEU A 330 -1.82 8.60 10.49
N GLU A 331 -0.54 8.23 10.32
CA GLU A 331 -0.05 6.86 10.51
C GLU A 331 0.34 6.55 11.98
N GLY A 332 0.12 7.51 12.89
CA GLY A 332 0.46 7.38 14.32
C GLY A 332 1.90 7.75 14.68
N ALA A 333 2.74 8.13 13.72
CA ALA A 333 4.06 8.66 14.04
C ALA A 333 3.97 10.12 14.52
N GLN A 334 4.95 10.55 15.30
CA GLN A 334 5.02 11.89 15.90
C GLN A 334 3.95 12.21 16.97
N LEU A 335 3.05 11.29 17.28
CA LEU A 335 2.10 11.42 18.39
C LEU A 335 2.65 10.71 19.64
N SER A 336 2.28 11.22 20.82
CA SER A 336 2.80 10.75 22.11
C SER A 336 2.56 9.24 22.33
N TYR A 337 1.36 8.76 21.99
CA TYR A 337 0.99 7.35 22.06
C TYR A 337 0.53 6.79 20.70
N GLY A 338 0.96 7.44 19.63
CA GLY A 338 0.71 6.91 18.29
C GLY A 338 1.56 5.67 18.01
N MET A 339 0.96 4.68 17.33
CA MET A 339 1.66 3.47 16.93
C MET A 339 1.10 2.94 15.61
N ARG A 340 1.84 2.05 14.98
CA ARG A 340 1.37 1.32 13.81
C ARG A 340 0.27 0.32 14.17
N ALA A 341 -0.53 -0.09 13.19
CA ALA A 341 -1.52 -1.15 13.33
C ALA A 341 -0.82 -2.46 13.73
N ALA A 342 -0.92 -2.82 15.00
CA ALA A 342 -0.33 -4.02 15.59
C ALA A 342 -1.14 -4.43 16.84
N PRO A 343 -1.03 -5.66 17.35
CA PRO A 343 -1.73 -6.09 18.54
C PRO A 343 -1.51 -5.15 19.74
N GLY A 344 -2.61 -4.69 20.32
CA GLY A 344 -2.63 -3.69 21.41
C GLY A 344 -2.79 -2.24 20.94
N ALA A 345 -2.85 -1.97 19.61
CA ALA A 345 -3.20 -0.66 19.10
C ALA A 345 -4.72 -0.44 19.15
N ILE A 346 -5.15 0.70 19.67
CA ILE A 346 -6.55 1.14 19.56
C ILE A 346 -6.84 1.46 18.10
N GLU A 347 -7.85 0.81 17.53
CA GLU A 347 -8.24 0.96 16.12
C GLU A 347 -9.60 1.66 15.94
N ARG A 348 -10.48 1.57 16.93
CA ARG A 348 -11.80 2.20 16.95
C ARG A 348 -12.04 2.88 18.29
N ILE A 349 -12.66 4.05 18.26
CA ILE A 349 -12.98 4.83 19.47
C ILE A 349 -14.39 5.40 19.35
N THR A 350 -15.10 5.44 20.48
CA THR A 350 -16.31 6.23 20.68
C THR A 350 -16.24 6.95 22.03
N ILE A 351 -16.78 8.15 22.11
CA ILE A 351 -16.82 8.95 23.34
C ILE A 351 -18.29 9.34 23.61
N ASP A 352 -18.77 9.01 24.80
CA ASP A 352 -20.10 9.41 25.22
C ASP A 352 -20.13 10.93 25.47
N PRO A 353 -21.04 11.70 24.82
CA PRO A 353 -21.03 13.15 24.88
C PRO A 353 -21.45 13.74 26.26
N GLU A 354 -22.14 12.97 27.10
CA GLU A 354 -22.60 13.45 28.42
C GLU A 354 -21.58 13.11 29.51
N SER A 355 -21.10 11.88 29.54
CA SER A 355 -20.18 11.43 30.59
C SER A 355 -18.70 11.55 30.20
N HIS A 356 -18.39 11.75 28.93
CA HIS A 356 -17.06 11.71 28.31
C HIS A 356 -16.34 10.36 28.54
N GLU A 357 -17.08 9.29 28.84
CA GLU A 357 -16.49 7.96 28.92
C GLU A 357 -16.05 7.48 27.53
N VAL A 358 -14.84 6.89 27.51
CA VAL A 358 -14.23 6.37 26.29
C VAL A 358 -14.42 4.87 26.22
N ASP A 359 -15.01 4.41 25.12
CA ASP A 359 -15.07 3.02 24.72
C ASP A 359 -14.25 2.81 23.46
N TYR A 360 -13.51 1.68 23.37
CA TYR A 360 -12.61 1.46 22.27
C TYR A 360 -12.40 -0.03 21.97
N LYS A 361 -11.89 -0.33 20.77
CA LYS A 361 -11.41 -1.63 20.34
C LYS A 361 -9.90 -1.61 20.13
N VAL A 362 -9.24 -2.71 20.41
CA VAL A 362 -7.81 -2.90 20.16
C VAL A 362 -7.59 -4.04 19.17
N ILE A 363 -6.62 -3.87 18.29
CA ILE A 363 -6.19 -4.93 17.38
C ILE A 363 -5.74 -6.15 18.21
N GLY A 364 -6.30 -7.33 17.86
CA GLY A 364 -6.05 -8.59 18.60
C GLY A 364 -7.05 -8.88 19.73
N ASN A 365 -8.07 -8.01 19.89
CA ASN A 365 -9.23 -8.28 20.76
C ASN A 365 -10.51 -7.84 20.03
N ASP A 366 -11.39 -8.77 19.70
CA ASP A 366 -12.63 -8.48 18.96
C ASP A 366 -13.69 -7.75 19.79
N ALA A 367 -13.56 -7.77 21.12
CA ALA A 367 -14.51 -7.12 22.01
C ALA A 367 -14.19 -5.64 22.23
N TRP A 368 -15.26 -4.82 22.36
CA TRP A 368 -15.15 -3.47 22.86
C TRP A 368 -14.78 -3.46 24.35
N LYS A 369 -14.07 -2.42 24.81
CA LYS A 369 -13.65 -2.25 26.21
C LYS A 369 -14.79 -2.51 27.20
N ARG A 370 -16.00 -1.96 26.95
CA ARG A 370 -17.18 -2.11 27.81
C ARG A 370 -17.61 -3.58 28.06
N PHE A 371 -17.16 -4.52 27.22
CA PHE A 371 -17.45 -5.94 27.33
C PHE A 371 -16.23 -6.77 27.78
N SER A 372 -15.12 -6.10 28.12
CA SER A 372 -13.85 -6.71 28.48
C SER A 372 -13.42 -6.27 29.87
N LYS A 373 -12.59 -7.07 30.53
CA LYS A 373 -11.93 -6.62 31.75
C LYS A 373 -10.75 -5.71 31.40
N PRO A 374 -10.42 -4.71 32.25
CA PRO A 374 -9.33 -3.78 32.00
C PRO A 374 -8.02 -4.46 31.58
N GLU A 375 -7.61 -5.50 32.31
CA GLU A 375 -6.38 -6.25 32.07
C GLU A 375 -6.36 -7.06 30.76
N GLU A 376 -7.51 -7.28 30.14
CA GLU A 376 -7.64 -8.02 28.87
C GLU A 376 -7.37 -7.11 27.66
N MET A 377 -7.53 -5.79 27.83
CA MET A 377 -7.36 -4.82 26.74
C MET A 377 -5.90 -4.72 26.29
N LYS A 378 -4.94 -4.77 27.21
CA LYS A 378 -3.49 -4.74 26.92
C LYS A 378 -3.09 -3.63 25.94
N THR A 379 -3.75 -2.49 26.04
CA THR A 379 -3.54 -1.33 25.17
C THR A 379 -2.10 -0.85 25.23
N LYS A 380 -1.55 -0.45 24.09
CA LYS A 380 -0.19 0.09 23.96
C LYS A 380 -0.15 1.51 23.39
N GLY A 381 -1.12 1.85 22.54
CA GLY A 381 -1.20 3.12 21.85
C GLY A 381 -2.36 3.14 20.86
N ILE A 382 -2.32 4.07 19.91
CA ILE A 382 -3.42 4.36 18.98
C ILE A 382 -2.89 4.28 17.55
N CYS A 383 -3.49 3.48 16.68
CA CYS A 383 -3.11 3.43 15.27
C CYS A 383 -3.88 4.45 14.41
N GLY A 384 -3.53 4.57 13.14
CA GLY A 384 -4.05 5.59 12.23
C GLY A 384 -5.57 5.68 12.20
N SER A 385 -6.29 4.55 12.07
CA SER A 385 -7.77 4.54 12.09
C SER A 385 -8.32 5.03 13.44
N GLY A 386 -7.72 4.60 14.55
CA GLY A 386 -8.06 5.07 15.88
C GLY A 386 -7.80 6.56 16.09
N ILE A 387 -6.79 7.13 15.46
CA ILE A 387 -6.48 8.57 15.50
C ILE A 387 -7.57 9.39 14.79
N LEU A 388 -8.03 8.92 13.64
CA LEU A 388 -9.15 9.56 12.91
C LEU A 388 -10.42 9.52 13.75
N ASP A 389 -10.75 8.34 14.28
CA ASP A 389 -11.90 8.16 15.18
C ASP A 389 -11.80 9.08 16.39
N LEU A 390 -10.61 9.14 17.03
CA LEU A 390 -10.40 9.93 18.25
C LEU A 390 -10.65 11.42 18.04
N LEU A 391 -10.10 12.02 16.99
CA LEU A 391 -10.26 13.46 16.76
C LEU A 391 -11.73 13.81 16.48
N ALA A 392 -12.41 12.99 15.67
CA ALA A 392 -13.82 13.15 15.37
C ALA A 392 -14.70 13.05 16.64
N GLU A 393 -14.45 12.03 17.47
CA GLU A 393 -15.21 11.79 18.69
C GLU A 393 -14.95 12.85 19.78
N LEU A 394 -13.71 13.34 19.92
CA LEU A 394 -13.40 14.45 20.83
C LEU A 394 -14.14 15.72 20.44
N TYR A 395 -14.25 16.01 19.13
CA TYR A 395 -14.99 17.15 18.63
C TYR A 395 -16.51 16.95 18.80
N LYS A 396 -17.05 15.80 18.43
CA LYS A 396 -18.46 15.42 18.54
C LYS A 396 -18.94 15.46 20.00
N ALA A 397 -18.10 15.06 20.95
CA ALA A 397 -18.38 15.09 22.39
C ALA A 397 -18.13 16.47 23.05
N GLY A 398 -17.69 17.48 22.30
CA GLY A 398 -17.40 18.81 22.83
C GLY A 398 -16.17 18.89 23.76
N VAL A 399 -15.34 17.84 23.78
CA VAL A 399 -14.08 17.80 24.53
C VAL A 399 -13.07 18.77 23.93
N ILE A 400 -13.10 18.92 22.62
CA ILE A 400 -12.35 19.96 21.90
C ILE A 400 -13.28 20.88 21.14
N LEU A 401 -12.86 22.12 20.98
CA LEU A 401 -13.55 23.15 20.21
C LEU A 401 -13.24 23.01 18.71
N LYS A 402 -13.98 23.71 17.87
CA LYS A 402 -13.76 23.85 16.42
C LYS A 402 -12.31 24.20 16.06
N SER A 403 -11.65 25.00 16.90
CA SER A 403 -10.22 25.34 16.75
C SER A 403 -9.24 24.19 17.05
N GLY A 404 -9.73 23.07 17.57
CA GLY A 404 -8.93 21.94 18.06
C GLY A 404 -8.36 22.16 19.47
N GLN A 405 -8.66 23.29 20.13
CA GLN A 405 -8.26 23.49 21.52
C GLN A 405 -9.18 22.69 22.45
N PHE A 406 -8.60 22.18 23.56
CA PHE A 406 -9.43 21.61 24.61
C PHE A 406 -10.43 22.60 25.13
N ASN A 407 -11.69 22.18 25.28
CA ASN A 407 -12.74 22.97 25.92
C ASN A 407 -12.49 23.00 27.44
N LYS A 408 -12.14 24.17 27.96
CA LYS A 408 -11.83 24.37 29.39
C LYS A 408 -13.06 24.33 30.30
N GLU A 409 -14.25 24.41 29.72
CA GLU A 409 -15.52 24.37 30.46
C GLU A 409 -16.03 22.95 30.71
N GLN A 410 -15.42 21.96 30.03
CA GLN A 410 -15.76 20.56 30.23
C GLN A 410 -15.42 20.09 31.64
N ARG A 411 -16.26 19.21 32.17
CA ARG A 411 -16.07 18.57 33.47
C ARG A 411 -15.94 17.05 33.27
N SER A 412 -14.74 16.60 33.01
CA SER A 412 -14.45 15.20 32.83
C SER A 412 -13.25 14.81 33.69
N ASP A 413 -13.33 13.68 34.36
CA ASP A 413 -12.22 13.12 35.12
C ASP A 413 -11.05 12.67 34.20
N ARG A 414 -11.32 12.56 32.88
CA ARG A 414 -10.33 12.24 31.86
C ARG A 414 -9.53 13.46 31.38
N TYR A 415 -10.05 14.66 31.60
CA TYR A 415 -9.31 15.89 31.29
C TYR A 415 -8.51 16.35 32.51
N ARG A 416 -7.19 16.50 32.30
CA ARG A 416 -6.29 16.96 33.36
C ARG A 416 -5.10 17.74 32.78
N LEU A 417 -4.38 18.41 33.67
CA LEU A 417 -3.07 18.96 33.34
C LEU A 417 -2.00 17.94 33.70
N ASN A 418 -1.10 17.70 32.75
CA ASN A 418 0.04 16.81 32.96
C ASN A 418 0.92 17.35 34.09
N SER A 419 1.39 16.47 34.99
CA SER A 419 2.17 16.84 36.17
C SER A 419 3.55 17.40 35.84
N ASP A 420 4.13 17.04 34.68
CA ASP A 420 5.52 17.32 34.34
C ASP A 420 5.67 18.67 33.62
N ASP A 421 4.75 19.02 32.71
CA ASP A 421 4.83 20.21 31.88
C ASP A 421 3.61 21.13 31.98
N ASN A 422 2.62 20.76 32.81
CA ASN A 422 1.35 21.50 33.02
C ASN A 422 0.54 21.72 31.72
N GLN A 423 0.72 20.85 30.71
CA GLN A 423 -0.04 20.90 29.46
C GLN A 423 -1.33 20.10 29.59
N PRO A 424 -2.41 20.51 28.91
CA PRO A 424 -3.66 19.79 28.94
C PRO A 424 -3.55 18.47 28.16
N GLU A 425 -4.11 17.41 28.76
CA GLU A 425 -4.24 16.09 28.17
C GLU A 425 -5.60 15.47 28.49
N PHE A 426 -6.04 14.53 27.63
CA PHE A 426 -7.25 13.74 27.83
C PHE A 426 -6.92 12.26 27.81
N VAL A 427 -7.37 11.53 28.85
CA VAL A 427 -7.07 10.11 29.04
C VAL A 427 -7.97 9.25 28.17
N ILE A 428 -7.39 8.46 27.29
CA ILE A 428 -8.09 7.50 26.40
C ILE A 428 -8.20 6.13 27.08
N ALA A 429 -7.09 5.62 27.57
CA ALA A 429 -7.06 4.36 28.33
C ALA A 429 -6.29 4.57 29.64
N TRP A 430 -6.84 4.06 30.73
CA TRP A 430 -6.21 4.10 32.03
C TRP A 430 -5.09 3.07 32.13
N LYS A 431 -4.11 3.30 32.99
CA LYS A 431 -2.94 2.41 33.17
C LYS A 431 -3.30 0.95 33.44
N GLU A 432 -4.43 0.71 34.10
CA GLU A 432 -4.97 -0.62 34.38
C GLU A 432 -5.43 -1.37 33.10
N GLU A 433 -5.74 -0.63 32.02
CA GLU A 433 -6.18 -1.11 30.71
C GLU A 433 -5.00 -1.29 29.75
N THR A 434 -3.79 -0.88 30.16
CA THR A 434 -2.62 -0.87 29.30
C THR A 434 -1.59 -1.93 29.68
N SER A 435 -0.84 -2.41 28.70
CA SER A 435 0.31 -3.30 28.95
C SER A 435 1.62 -2.53 29.17
N ILE A 436 1.59 -1.19 29.01
CA ILE A 436 2.76 -0.33 29.20
C ILE A 436 2.84 0.31 30.60
N GLY A 437 1.85 0.03 31.48
CA GLY A 437 1.81 0.50 32.85
C GLY A 437 1.65 2.02 33.01
N LYS A 438 1.19 2.71 31.97
CA LYS A 438 0.93 4.16 31.94
C LYS A 438 -0.40 4.42 31.25
N ASP A 439 -1.04 5.57 31.56
CA ASP A 439 -2.21 6.02 30.84
C ASP A 439 -1.85 6.32 29.38
N VAL A 440 -2.72 5.94 28.46
CA VAL A 440 -2.67 6.40 27.06
C VAL A 440 -3.48 7.68 26.97
N VAL A 441 -2.83 8.78 26.58
CA VAL A 441 -3.43 10.10 26.52
C VAL A 441 -3.28 10.73 25.14
N ILE A 442 -4.13 11.72 24.85
CA ILE A 442 -3.91 12.65 23.73
C ILE A 442 -3.63 14.04 24.31
N THR A 443 -2.62 14.71 23.78
CA THR A 443 -2.18 16.04 24.19
C THR A 443 -2.62 17.10 23.18
N GLN A 444 -2.60 18.39 23.58
CA GLN A 444 -2.85 19.49 22.65
C GLN A 444 -1.86 19.51 21.47
N LYS A 445 -0.62 19.07 21.71
CA LYS A 445 0.41 18.95 20.67
C LYS A 445 0.04 17.87 19.65
N ASP A 446 -0.47 16.73 20.11
CA ASP A 446 -0.90 15.63 19.24
C ASP A 446 -2.06 16.06 18.35
N ILE A 447 -3.08 16.71 18.94
CA ILE A 447 -4.21 17.28 18.19
C ILE A 447 -3.70 18.23 17.09
N ARG A 448 -2.72 19.08 17.41
CA ARG A 448 -2.14 20.00 16.44
C ARG A 448 -1.45 19.30 15.29
N GLN A 449 -0.74 18.19 15.54
CA GLN A 449 -0.12 17.40 14.47
C GLN A 449 -1.16 16.81 13.53
N ILE A 450 -2.26 16.28 14.08
CA ILE A 450 -3.36 15.74 13.27
C ILE A 450 -4.03 16.84 12.44
N GLN A 451 -4.25 18.03 13.04
CA GLN A 451 -4.80 19.18 12.32
C GLN A 451 -3.92 19.64 11.16
N LEU A 452 -2.58 19.63 11.32
CA LEU A 452 -1.65 19.99 10.25
C LEU A 452 -1.77 18.99 9.07
N ALA A 453 -1.80 17.71 9.35
CA ALA A 453 -1.93 16.67 8.33
C ALA A 453 -3.26 16.77 7.56
N LYS A 454 -4.40 16.84 8.29
CA LYS A 454 -5.72 16.98 7.65
C LYS A 454 -5.87 18.32 6.91
N GLY A 455 -5.27 19.39 7.44
CA GLY A 455 -5.29 20.71 6.84
C GLY A 455 -4.60 20.74 5.47
N ALA A 456 -3.50 20.01 5.32
CA ALA A 456 -2.80 19.88 4.04
C ALA A 456 -3.66 19.16 3.00
N LEU A 457 -4.32 18.05 3.38
CA LEU A 457 -5.23 17.31 2.48
C LEU A 457 -6.41 18.17 2.04
N TYR A 458 -7.10 18.79 2.99
CA TYR A 458 -8.28 19.61 2.69
C TYR A 458 -7.94 20.80 1.79
N ALA A 459 -6.86 21.52 2.11
CA ALA A 459 -6.39 22.63 1.28
C ALA A 459 -6.06 22.17 -0.14
N GLY A 460 -5.41 21.02 -0.28
CA GLY A 460 -5.16 20.42 -1.58
C GLY A 460 -6.45 20.16 -2.36
N CYS A 461 -7.43 19.50 -1.73
CA CYS A 461 -8.75 19.24 -2.33
C CYS A 461 -9.43 20.55 -2.80
N LYS A 462 -9.45 21.58 -1.97
CA LYS A 462 -10.06 22.88 -2.30
C LYS A 462 -9.38 23.59 -3.47
N LEU A 463 -8.05 23.58 -3.50
CA LEU A 463 -7.30 24.19 -4.60
C LEU A 463 -7.51 23.44 -5.92
N MET A 464 -7.56 22.11 -5.86
CA MET A 464 -7.87 21.27 -7.02
C MET A 464 -9.30 21.51 -7.52
N MET A 465 -10.29 21.60 -6.62
CA MET A 465 -11.66 21.98 -6.98
C MET A 465 -11.72 23.36 -7.64
N LYS A 466 -11.03 24.35 -7.07
CA LYS A 466 -10.93 25.70 -7.65
C LYS A 466 -10.30 25.66 -9.06
N ARG A 467 -9.26 24.84 -9.27
CA ARG A 467 -8.60 24.67 -10.55
C ARG A 467 -9.53 24.10 -11.63
N LEU A 468 -10.45 23.22 -11.25
CA LEU A 468 -11.47 22.65 -12.14
C LEU A 468 -12.77 23.46 -12.18
N GLY A 469 -12.91 24.52 -11.39
CA GLY A 469 -14.15 25.32 -11.31
C GLY A 469 -15.31 24.56 -10.65
N LEU A 470 -15.02 23.64 -9.73
CA LEU A 470 -16.02 22.79 -9.07
C LEU A 470 -16.43 23.36 -7.71
N GLU A 471 -17.73 23.30 -7.40
CA GLU A 471 -18.28 23.65 -6.09
C GLU A 471 -18.47 22.43 -5.18
N SER A 472 -18.64 21.24 -5.76
CA SER A 472 -18.83 19.96 -5.06
C SER A 472 -18.18 18.81 -5.82
N VAL A 473 -18.10 17.66 -5.16
CA VAL A 473 -17.68 16.39 -5.74
C VAL A 473 -18.84 15.38 -5.66
N ASP A 474 -18.93 14.48 -6.65
CA ASP A 474 -20.01 13.48 -6.67
C ASP A 474 -19.68 12.27 -5.80
N ARG A 475 -18.40 11.94 -5.66
CA ARG A 475 -17.92 10.77 -4.93
C ARG A 475 -16.55 11.03 -4.31
N VAL A 476 -16.36 10.49 -3.11
CA VAL A 476 -15.06 10.47 -2.43
C VAL A 476 -14.62 9.02 -2.23
N LYS A 477 -13.38 8.71 -2.60
CA LYS A 477 -12.74 7.41 -2.35
C LYS A 477 -11.52 7.63 -1.47
N ILE A 478 -11.45 6.90 -0.34
CA ILE A 478 -10.32 6.97 0.61
C ILE A 478 -9.48 5.71 0.40
N ALA A 479 -8.26 5.88 -0.07
CA ALA A 479 -7.26 4.86 -0.27
C ALA A 479 -6.19 4.89 0.83
N GLY A 480 -5.27 3.93 0.83
CA GLY A 480 -4.14 3.83 1.74
C GLY A 480 -4.22 2.64 2.69
N ALA A 481 -3.12 2.38 3.40
CA ALA A 481 -2.96 1.18 4.22
C ALA A 481 -3.99 1.02 5.35
N PHE A 482 -4.56 2.10 5.85
CA PHE A 482 -5.63 2.09 6.85
C PHE A 482 -7.01 2.48 6.29
N GLY A 483 -7.07 2.73 4.98
CA GLY A 483 -8.31 3.12 4.29
C GLY A 483 -9.46 2.13 4.47
N THR A 484 -9.21 0.82 4.54
CA THR A 484 -10.25 -0.20 4.79
C THR A 484 -10.96 -0.04 6.14
N HIS A 485 -10.38 0.69 7.08
CA HIS A 485 -10.88 0.87 8.43
C HIS A 485 -11.32 2.32 8.74
N VAL A 486 -11.25 3.22 7.75
CA VAL A 486 -11.71 4.62 7.92
C VAL A 486 -13.22 4.66 7.95
N ASP A 487 -13.75 5.30 8.98
CA ASP A 487 -15.17 5.61 9.11
C ASP A 487 -15.49 6.88 8.32
N SER A 488 -16.38 6.78 7.33
CA SER A 488 -16.73 7.90 6.44
C SER A 488 -17.36 9.09 7.19
N GLU A 489 -18.20 8.81 8.21
CA GLU A 489 -18.81 9.84 9.05
C GLU A 489 -17.73 10.60 9.84
N LYS A 490 -16.82 9.88 10.48
CA LYS A 490 -15.74 10.48 11.27
C LYS A 490 -14.74 11.24 10.42
N ALA A 491 -14.43 10.75 9.22
CA ALA A 491 -13.59 11.45 8.26
C ALA A 491 -14.23 12.77 7.81
N LEU A 492 -15.56 12.80 7.62
CA LEU A 492 -16.30 14.02 7.31
C LEU A 492 -16.36 14.98 8.50
N ILE A 493 -16.58 14.47 9.74
CA ILE A 493 -16.55 15.27 10.97
C ILE A 493 -15.19 15.95 11.17
N MET A 494 -14.12 15.26 10.89
CA MET A 494 -12.78 15.85 10.91
C MET A 494 -12.59 16.94 9.86
N GLY A 495 -13.35 16.89 8.76
CA GLY A 495 -13.08 17.68 7.57
C GLY A 495 -11.80 17.20 6.88
N LEU A 496 -11.68 15.91 6.64
CA LEU A 496 -10.57 15.33 5.89
C LEU A 496 -10.66 15.66 4.39
N PHE A 497 -11.89 15.88 3.92
CA PHE A 497 -12.26 16.26 2.56
C PHE A 497 -13.44 17.25 2.58
N PRO A 498 -13.70 17.96 1.46
CA PRO A 498 -14.87 18.84 1.31
C PRO A 498 -16.18 18.07 1.50
N ASP A 499 -17.23 18.77 1.93
CA ASP A 499 -18.54 18.18 2.22
C ASP A 499 -19.05 17.31 1.08
N CYS A 500 -19.47 16.09 1.41
CA CYS A 500 -20.01 15.09 0.50
C CYS A 500 -21.01 14.20 1.25
N ALA A 501 -22.04 13.73 0.58
CA ALA A 501 -22.99 12.79 1.17
C ALA A 501 -22.28 11.50 1.61
N ILE A 502 -22.53 11.03 2.83
CA ILE A 502 -21.79 9.91 3.45
C ILE A 502 -21.90 8.64 2.61
N GLU A 503 -23.05 8.37 2.02
CA GLU A 503 -23.29 7.23 1.12
C GLU A 503 -22.51 7.30 -0.19
N ARG A 504 -21.91 8.44 -0.50
CA ARG A 504 -21.02 8.67 -1.64
C ARG A 504 -19.53 8.61 -1.26
N VAL A 505 -19.23 8.40 0.02
CA VAL A 505 -17.88 8.22 0.52
C VAL A 505 -17.61 6.73 0.70
N SER A 506 -16.54 6.23 0.12
CA SER A 506 -16.15 4.82 0.21
C SER A 506 -14.67 4.67 0.53
N SER A 507 -14.37 3.64 1.29
CA SER A 507 -13.00 3.21 1.54
C SER A 507 -12.59 2.16 0.51
N VAL A 508 -11.44 2.35 -0.12
CA VAL A 508 -10.93 1.47 -1.19
C VAL A 508 -9.62 0.76 -0.80
N GLY A 509 -9.25 0.80 0.46
CA GLY A 509 -8.08 0.06 0.97
C GLY A 509 -6.78 0.37 0.24
N ASN A 510 -5.93 -0.66 0.05
CA ASN A 510 -4.67 -0.51 -0.68
C ASN A 510 -4.87 -0.52 -2.19
N ALA A 511 -5.51 0.53 -2.73
CA ALA A 511 -5.78 0.63 -4.17
C ALA A 511 -4.49 0.65 -5.03
N ALA A 512 -3.37 1.14 -4.50
CA ALA A 512 -2.06 1.07 -5.16
C ALA A 512 -1.60 -0.38 -5.35
N GLY A 513 -1.66 -1.19 -4.29
CA GLY A 513 -1.32 -2.62 -4.38
C GLY A 513 -2.29 -3.41 -5.27
N ASP A 514 -3.57 -3.05 -5.26
CA ASP A 514 -4.54 -3.62 -6.22
C ASP A 514 -4.19 -3.22 -7.66
N GLY A 515 -3.66 -2.01 -7.89
CA GLY A 515 -3.16 -1.58 -9.19
C GLY A 515 -1.98 -2.42 -9.68
N ALA A 516 -1.06 -2.78 -8.78
CA ALA A 516 0.00 -3.72 -9.11
C ALA A 516 -0.58 -5.09 -9.53
N ARG A 517 -1.63 -5.60 -8.84
CA ARG A 517 -2.33 -6.85 -9.20
C ARG A 517 -3.02 -6.75 -10.56
N VAL A 518 -3.72 -5.64 -10.80
CA VAL A 518 -4.42 -5.40 -12.07
C VAL A 518 -3.42 -5.38 -13.23
N ALA A 519 -2.28 -4.70 -13.09
CA ALA A 519 -1.23 -4.67 -14.12
C ALA A 519 -0.46 -6.00 -14.27
N LEU A 520 -0.39 -6.82 -13.20
CA LEU A 520 0.18 -8.16 -13.27
C LEU A 520 -0.71 -9.11 -14.07
N LEU A 521 -2.01 -9.08 -13.79
CA LEU A 521 -3.00 -10.03 -14.31
C LEU A 521 -3.56 -9.62 -15.68
N ASN A 522 -3.36 -8.35 -16.08
CA ASN A 522 -3.78 -7.84 -17.38
C ASN A 522 -2.75 -6.87 -17.98
N ARG A 523 -2.06 -7.31 -19.05
CA ARG A 523 -1.04 -6.51 -19.74
C ARG A 523 -1.59 -5.25 -20.43
N GLU A 524 -2.89 -5.21 -20.79
CA GLU A 524 -3.50 -4.01 -21.35
C GLU A 524 -3.57 -2.88 -20.31
N LYS A 525 -3.64 -3.25 -19.03
CA LYS A 525 -3.55 -2.28 -17.93
C LYS A 525 -2.16 -1.65 -17.76
N ARG A 526 -1.10 -2.31 -18.22
CA ARG A 526 0.24 -1.72 -18.31
C ARG A 526 0.28 -0.59 -19.35
N GLU A 527 -0.39 -0.78 -20.48
CA GLU A 527 -0.53 0.25 -21.52
C GLU A 527 -1.45 1.39 -21.04
N GLU A 528 -2.57 1.06 -20.39
CA GLU A 528 -3.47 2.05 -19.77
C GLU A 528 -2.71 2.88 -18.72
N ALA A 529 -1.85 2.26 -17.90
CA ALA A 529 -1.01 2.95 -16.92
C ALA A 529 -0.06 3.96 -17.59
N ASN A 530 0.61 3.56 -18.67
CA ASN A 530 1.48 4.47 -19.44
C ASN A 530 0.69 5.64 -20.03
N TRP A 531 -0.52 5.38 -20.55
CA TRP A 531 -1.37 6.41 -21.09
C TRP A 531 -1.84 7.39 -20.01
N ILE A 532 -2.41 6.87 -18.89
CA ILE A 532 -3.00 7.71 -17.85
C ILE A 532 -1.94 8.58 -17.16
N SER A 533 -0.74 8.05 -16.91
CA SER A 533 0.35 8.81 -16.29
C SER A 533 0.77 10.05 -17.09
N ARG A 534 0.43 10.13 -18.40
CA ARG A 534 0.72 11.28 -19.28
C ARG A 534 -0.50 12.14 -19.56
N ASN A 535 -1.71 11.66 -19.21
CA ASN A 535 -2.97 12.36 -19.46
C ASN A 535 -3.62 12.93 -18.17
N VAL A 536 -3.04 12.66 -17.01
CA VAL A 536 -3.37 13.33 -15.75
C VAL A 536 -2.51 14.61 -15.63
N GLU A 537 -3.13 15.74 -15.32
CA GLU A 537 -2.44 17.02 -15.10
C GLU A 537 -1.94 17.08 -13.65
N TYR A 538 -0.62 17.01 -13.45
CA TYR A 538 -0.05 17.22 -12.12
C TYR A 538 -0.07 18.70 -11.72
N ILE A 539 -0.49 18.99 -10.48
CA ILE A 539 -0.51 20.32 -9.90
C ILE A 539 0.42 20.37 -8.70
N GLU A 540 1.37 21.31 -8.71
CA GLU A 540 2.25 21.58 -7.58
C GLU A 540 1.58 22.58 -6.62
N LEU A 541 1.03 22.09 -5.52
CA LEU A 541 0.26 22.90 -4.56
C LEU A 541 1.09 23.93 -3.83
N THR A 542 2.39 23.71 -3.65
CA THR A 542 3.27 24.60 -2.89
C THR A 542 3.47 25.97 -3.53
N ILE A 543 3.20 26.10 -4.83
CA ILE A 543 3.29 27.36 -5.58
C ILE A 543 1.93 28.07 -5.75
N GLU A 544 0.83 27.46 -5.29
CA GLU A 544 -0.50 28.07 -5.39
C GLU A 544 -0.66 29.22 -4.36
N GLU A 545 -1.02 30.40 -4.85
CA GLU A 545 -1.08 31.65 -4.04
C GLU A 545 -2.04 31.53 -2.83
N ASP A 546 -3.15 30.80 -2.99
CA ASP A 546 -4.15 30.63 -1.94
C ASP A 546 -3.85 29.48 -0.96
N PHE A 547 -2.77 28.73 -1.14
CA PHE A 547 -2.49 27.53 -0.32
C PHE A 547 -2.50 27.85 1.18
N GLN A 548 -1.78 28.88 1.61
CA GLN A 548 -1.71 29.24 3.04
C GLN A 548 -3.09 29.61 3.63
N LYS A 549 -3.90 30.32 2.85
CA LYS A 549 -5.23 30.73 3.28
C LYS A 549 -6.16 29.53 3.45
N GLU A 550 -6.21 28.64 2.47
CA GLU A 550 -7.00 27.40 2.53
C GLU A 550 -6.51 26.48 3.65
N PHE A 551 -5.19 26.34 3.80
CA PHE A 551 -4.58 25.55 4.87
C PHE A 551 -4.97 26.05 6.27
N MET A 552 -4.91 27.38 6.51
CA MET A 552 -5.30 27.96 7.80
C MET A 552 -6.79 27.75 8.10
N GLY A 553 -7.66 27.85 7.10
CA GLY A 553 -9.09 27.54 7.24
C GLY A 553 -9.33 26.08 7.58
N ALA A 554 -8.58 25.22 6.92
CA ALA A 554 -8.66 23.77 7.07
C ALA A 554 -8.09 23.24 8.41
N MET A 555 -7.38 24.04 9.19
CA MET A 555 -6.95 23.66 10.54
C MET A 555 -8.11 23.51 11.54
N HIS A 556 -9.28 24.06 11.24
CA HIS A 556 -10.48 23.95 12.07
C HIS A 556 -11.26 22.66 11.77
N LEU A 557 -12.13 22.25 12.67
CA LEU A 557 -12.96 21.04 12.57
C LEU A 557 -14.44 21.42 12.32
N PRO A 558 -15.07 20.94 11.23
CA PRO A 558 -14.44 20.36 10.05
C PRO A 558 -13.64 21.38 9.25
N HIS A 559 -14.07 22.63 9.18
CA HIS A 559 -13.42 23.76 8.51
C HIS A 559 -13.84 25.10 9.12
N MET A 560 -13.00 26.13 9.02
CA MET A 560 -13.29 27.45 9.60
C MET A 560 -14.58 28.05 9.03
N LYS A 561 -14.76 28.01 7.71
CA LYS A 561 -15.82 28.76 6.99
C LYS A 561 -16.67 27.91 6.07
N ASP A 562 -16.10 26.85 5.49
CA ASP A 562 -16.82 26.02 4.52
C ASP A 562 -18.01 25.34 5.20
N PRO A 563 -19.18 25.30 4.54
CA PRO A 563 -20.36 24.65 5.09
C PRO A 563 -20.24 23.12 4.96
N PHE A 564 -20.78 22.42 5.96
CA PHE A 564 -20.90 20.96 5.96
C PHE A 564 -22.36 20.56 6.21
N PRO A 565 -23.25 20.75 5.23
CA PRO A 565 -24.66 20.45 5.38
C PRO A 565 -24.95 18.98 5.68
N HIS A 566 -24.09 18.04 5.24
CA HIS A 566 -24.27 16.61 5.52
C HIS A 566 -23.90 16.22 6.96
N LEU A 567 -23.30 17.11 7.76
CA LEU A 567 -23.11 16.90 9.20
C LEU A 567 -24.33 17.29 10.05
N LYS A 568 -25.36 17.89 9.46
CA LYS A 568 -26.59 18.24 10.18
C LYS A 568 -27.33 16.97 10.61
N GLY A 569 -27.57 16.84 11.91
CA GLY A 569 -28.18 15.66 12.53
C GLY A 569 -27.17 14.57 12.94
N ILE A 570 -25.90 14.75 12.57
CA ILE A 570 -24.77 13.90 13.00
C ILE A 570 -24.04 14.56 14.17
N LEU A 571 -23.70 15.83 14.00
CA LEU A 571 -23.17 16.65 15.08
C LEU A 571 -24.31 17.34 15.86
N PRO A 572 -24.15 17.50 17.20
CA PRO A 572 -25.05 18.31 18.02
C PRO A 572 -25.13 19.75 17.50
N ASP A 573 -26.29 20.36 17.61
CA ASP A 573 -26.56 21.74 17.11
C ASP A 573 -25.67 22.81 17.76
N ASP A 574 -25.28 22.61 19.00
CA ASP A 574 -24.39 23.52 19.77
C ASP A 574 -22.94 23.39 19.26
N ILE A 575 -22.51 22.21 18.85
CA ILE A 575 -21.19 21.99 18.23
C ILE A 575 -21.14 22.64 16.85
N LEU A 576 -22.19 22.48 16.04
CA LEU A 576 -22.27 23.10 14.70
C LEU A 576 -22.28 24.64 14.74
N LYS A 577 -22.77 25.24 15.85
CA LYS A 577 -22.88 26.70 16.02
C LYS A 577 -21.65 27.34 16.68
N GLN A 578 -20.61 26.58 17.02
CA GLN A 578 -19.37 27.14 17.55
C GLN A 578 -18.70 28.04 16.49
N GLU A 579 -18.47 29.32 16.82
CA GLU A 579 -17.79 30.31 15.99
C GLU A 579 -16.25 30.10 15.95
#